data_42b10c375d31171a944736e045df6f96
#
_entry.id   42b10c375d31171a944736e045df6f96
#
_cell.length_a   1.000
_cell.length_b   1.000
_cell.length_c   1.000
_cell.angle_alpha   90.00
_cell.angle_beta   90.00
_cell.angle_gamma   90.00
#
_symmetry.space_group_name_H-M   'P 1'
#
loop_
_entity.id
_entity.type
_entity.pdbx_description
1 polymer ?
#
loop_
_entity_poly.entity_id
_entity_poly.type
_entity_poly.pdbx_seq_one_letter_code
_entity_poly.pdbx_strand_id
1 'polypeptide(L)'
;MKALEEELFSKFQLSAQQYNALRLLRSVYPASMQTLALGKLLISRSPDTTRMLDRLEQRQLIMRERRSENRRVVEIAVTTSGLDLLDEMASDVQAMHRRQLGHLNRTELRDLTALLKRIREPHEDASCVWLDE
;
A
#
# COMPACT_ATOMS: atom_id res chain seq x y z
N MET A 1 -18.48 -1.41 4.02
CA MET A 1 -17.05 -1.65 3.69
C MET A 1 -16.13 -0.72 4.46
N LYS A 2 -16.35 0.59 4.36
CA LYS A 2 -15.52 1.60 5.04
C LYS A 2 -15.43 1.40 6.56
N ALA A 3 -16.52 1.05 7.23
CA ALA A 3 -16.55 0.85 8.66
C ALA A 3 -15.69 -0.32 9.13
N LEU A 4 -15.63 -1.42 8.37
CA LEU A 4 -14.80 -2.57 8.69
C LEU A 4 -13.30 -2.24 8.55
N GLU A 5 -12.96 -1.46 7.53
CA GLU A 5 -11.59 -1.01 7.32
C GLU A 5 -11.14 -0.06 8.43
N GLU A 6 -11.99 0.91 8.80
CA GLU A 6 -11.70 1.86 9.86
C GLU A 6 -11.49 1.16 11.20
N GLU A 7 -12.34 0.17 11.53
CA GLU A 7 -12.21 -0.61 12.76
C GLU A 7 -10.87 -1.38 12.80
N LEU A 8 -10.54 -2.07 11.71
CA LEU A 8 -9.31 -2.84 11.62
C LEU A 8 -8.08 -1.94 11.74
N PHE A 9 -8.01 -0.88 10.94
CA PHE A 9 -6.83 -0.03 10.89
C PHE A 9 -6.67 0.82 12.15
N SER A 10 -7.76 1.21 12.80
CA SER A 10 -7.71 1.89 14.09
C SER A 10 -7.05 1.04 15.17
N LYS A 11 -7.29 -0.26 15.17
CA LYS A 11 -6.67 -1.21 16.11
C LYS A 11 -5.13 -1.16 16.04
N PHE A 12 -4.58 -0.93 14.84
CA PHE A 12 -3.13 -0.84 14.59
C PHE A 12 -2.63 0.59 14.45
N GLN A 13 -3.49 1.57 14.70
CA GLN A 13 -3.17 2.99 14.59
C GLN A 13 -2.66 3.38 13.19
N LEU A 14 -3.25 2.80 12.16
CA LEU A 14 -2.98 3.10 10.78
C LEU A 14 -4.23 3.63 10.07
N SER A 15 -4.03 4.46 9.05
CA SER A 15 -5.05 4.71 8.04
C SER A 15 -4.97 3.66 6.93
N ALA A 16 -6.04 3.52 6.15
CA ALA A 16 -6.02 2.65 4.97
C ALA A 16 -4.90 3.02 4.00
N GLN A 17 -4.64 4.31 3.83
CA GLN A 17 -3.56 4.80 2.97
C GLN A 17 -2.17 4.44 3.49
N GLN A 18 -1.95 4.55 4.80
CA GLN A 18 -0.70 4.14 5.42
C GLN A 18 -0.46 2.65 5.25
N TYR A 19 -1.50 1.84 5.45
CA TYR A 19 -1.42 0.41 5.20
C TYR A 19 -1.07 0.09 3.74
N ASN A 20 -1.73 0.76 2.79
CA ASN A 20 -1.44 0.57 1.36
C ASN A 20 -0.01 0.97 1.01
N ALA A 21 0.50 2.07 1.56
CA ALA A 21 1.88 2.49 1.36
C ALA A 21 2.87 1.42 1.87
N LEU A 22 2.66 0.92 3.07
CA LEU A 22 3.50 -0.14 3.64
C LEU A 22 3.45 -1.42 2.80
N ARG A 23 2.27 -1.81 2.34
CA ARG A 23 2.08 -2.99 1.50
C ARG A 23 2.82 -2.86 0.16
N LEU A 24 2.72 -1.70 -0.47
CA LEU A 24 3.43 -1.42 -1.73
C LEU A 24 4.95 -1.44 -1.54
N LEU A 25 5.44 -0.86 -0.45
CA LEU A 25 6.87 -0.87 -0.14
C LEU A 25 7.37 -2.28 0.19
N ARG A 26 6.56 -3.09 0.87
CA ARG A 26 6.89 -4.50 1.12
C ARG A 26 7.07 -5.28 -0.17
N SER A 27 6.28 -4.99 -1.18
CA SER A 27 6.33 -5.70 -2.46
C SER A 27 7.65 -5.55 -3.21
N VAL A 28 8.39 -4.47 -2.94
CA VAL A 28 9.72 -4.24 -3.53
C VAL A 28 10.86 -4.55 -2.55
N TYR A 29 10.55 -4.90 -1.31
CA TYR A 29 11.56 -5.22 -0.29
C TYR A 29 12.52 -6.32 -0.79
N PRO A 30 13.84 -6.23 -0.56
CA PRO A 30 14.55 -5.23 0.23
C PRO A 30 14.89 -3.93 -0.51
N ALA A 31 14.47 -3.77 -1.73
CA ALA A 31 14.70 -2.55 -2.49
C ALA A 31 13.85 -1.38 -1.99
N SER A 32 14.23 -0.19 -2.39
CA SER A 32 13.48 1.03 -2.13
C SER A 32 12.62 1.43 -3.33
N MET A 33 11.70 2.35 -3.10
CA MET A 33 10.86 2.95 -4.14
C MET A 33 10.98 4.46 -4.07
N GLN A 34 11.02 5.13 -5.22
CA GLN A 34 11.00 6.59 -5.25
C GLN A 34 9.65 7.13 -4.77
N THR A 35 9.68 8.25 -4.05
CA THR A 35 8.47 8.91 -3.54
C THR A 35 7.46 9.18 -4.65
N LEU A 36 7.91 9.63 -5.82
CA LEU A 36 7.03 9.88 -6.95
C LEU A 36 6.36 8.60 -7.47
N ALA A 37 7.09 7.50 -7.53
CA ALA A 37 6.54 6.21 -7.93
C ALA A 37 5.48 5.72 -6.95
N LEU A 38 5.75 5.82 -5.65
CA LEU A 38 4.77 5.47 -4.62
C LEU A 38 3.52 6.35 -4.73
N GLY A 39 3.69 7.66 -4.90
CA GLY A 39 2.58 8.60 -5.05
C GLY A 39 1.66 8.29 -6.22
N LYS A 40 2.20 7.77 -7.32
CA LYS A 40 1.40 7.35 -8.50
C LYS A 40 0.56 6.10 -8.21
N LEU A 41 1.05 5.23 -7.35
CA LEU A 41 0.35 3.99 -6.98
C LEU A 41 -0.71 4.21 -5.88
N LEU A 42 -0.61 5.29 -5.13
CA LEU A 42 -1.59 5.64 -4.10
C LEU A 42 -2.80 6.35 -4.72
N ILE A 43 -3.98 6.04 -4.20
CA ILE A 43 -5.25 6.60 -4.68
C ILE A 43 -5.36 8.09 -4.37
N SER A 44 -4.76 8.53 -3.28
CA SER A 44 -4.84 9.91 -2.82
C SER A 44 -3.60 10.71 -3.22
N ARG A 45 -3.80 11.95 -3.65
CA ARG A 45 -2.73 12.84 -4.10
C ARG A 45 -2.25 13.78 -2.98
N SER A 46 -0.95 14.17 -3.05
CA SER A 46 -0.29 15.13 -2.16
C SER A 46 -1.09 16.41 -1.93
N PRO A 47 -1.01 17.14 -0.81
CA PRO A 47 0.08 17.18 0.18
C PRO A 47 -0.02 16.14 1.28
N ASP A 48 -1.12 15.43 1.38
CA ASP A 48 -1.37 14.45 2.44
C ASP A 48 -0.38 13.29 2.41
N THR A 49 0.15 12.93 1.23
CA THR A 49 1.16 11.89 1.08
C THR A 49 2.42 12.20 1.87
N THR A 50 2.92 13.43 1.81
CA THR A 50 4.12 13.84 2.57
C THR A 50 3.90 13.71 4.07
N ARG A 51 2.77 14.19 4.57
CA ARG A 51 2.42 14.08 6.00
C ARG A 51 2.26 12.64 6.44
N MET A 52 1.64 11.83 5.60
CA MET A 52 1.47 10.40 5.84
C MET A 52 2.82 9.71 5.97
N LEU A 53 3.75 9.98 5.06
CA LEU A 53 5.09 9.43 5.09
C LEU A 53 5.90 9.92 6.28
N ASP A 54 5.76 11.18 6.68
CA ASP A 54 6.38 11.73 7.89
C ASP A 54 5.96 10.95 9.13
N ARG A 55 4.67 10.66 9.25
CA ARG A 55 4.13 9.89 10.38
C ARG A 55 4.64 8.46 10.40
N LEU A 56 4.72 7.80 9.23
CA LEU A 56 5.27 6.45 9.13
C LEU A 56 6.75 6.41 9.50
N GLU A 57 7.52 7.42 9.08
CA GLU A 57 8.93 7.53 9.43
C GLU A 57 9.13 7.80 10.93
N GLN A 58 8.30 8.65 11.54
CA GLN A 58 8.33 8.89 12.98
C GLN A 58 8.08 7.62 13.79
N ARG A 59 7.24 6.73 13.29
CA ARG A 59 6.97 5.42 13.88
C ARG A 59 8.04 4.38 13.53
N GLN A 60 9.04 4.75 12.76
CA GLN A 60 10.11 3.85 12.31
C GLN A 60 9.62 2.68 11.45
N LEU A 61 8.50 2.86 10.77
CA LEU A 61 7.93 1.85 9.88
C LEU A 61 8.50 1.93 8.46
N ILE A 62 9.02 3.10 8.09
CA ILE A 62 9.71 3.34 6.83
C ILE A 62 11.01 4.10 7.07
N MET A 63 11.90 4.05 6.09
CA MET A 63 13.11 4.88 5.99
C MET A 63 13.03 5.69 4.71
N ARG A 64 13.46 6.95 4.77
CA ARG A 64 13.61 7.80 3.59
C ARG A 64 15.08 8.19 3.45
N GLU A 65 15.59 8.11 2.24
CA GLU A 65 16.97 8.47 1.93
C GLU A 65 17.01 9.31 0.65
N ARG A 66 17.77 10.40 0.68
CA ARG A 66 18.01 11.21 -0.50
C ARG A 66 19.20 10.65 -1.26
N ARG A 67 19.07 10.55 -2.58
CA ARG A 67 20.20 10.13 -3.43
C ARG A 67 21.32 11.16 -3.36
N SER A 68 22.54 10.68 -3.22
CA SER A 68 23.73 11.55 -3.24
C SER A 68 23.93 12.24 -4.59
N GLU A 69 23.53 11.59 -5.68
CA GLU A 69 23.66 12.12 -7.05
C GLU A 69 22.59 13.15 -7.39
N ASN A 70 21.41 13.05 -6.76
CA ASN A 70 20.31 13.98 -6.96
C ASN A 70 19.43 14.06 -5.71
N ARG A 71 19.63 15.11 -4.92
CA ARG A 71 18.90 15.33 -3.65
C ARG A 71 17.40 15.57 -3.81
N ARG A 72 16.92 15.82 -5.03
CA ARG A 72 15.48 15.92 -5.31
C ARG A 72 14.80 14.55 -5.31
N VAL A 73 15.58 13.50 -5.52
CA VAL A 73 15.09 12.13 -5.51
C VAL A 73 15.18 11.56 -4.11
N VAL A 74 14.02 11.24 -3.54
CA VAL A 74 13.89 10.60 -2.23
C VAL A 74 13.42 9.17 -2.44
N GLU A 75 14.18 8.23 -1.91
CA GLU A 75 13.83 6.82 -1.92
C GLU A 75 13.27 6.40 -0.57
N ILE A 76 12.28 5.54 -0.59
CA ILE A 76 11.57 5.05 0.58
C ILE A 76 11.66 3.54 0.61
N ALA A 77 11.96 2.99 1.78
CA ALA A 77 11.96 1.56 2.04
C ALA A 77 11.17 1.24 3.30
N VAL A 78 10.51 0.10 3.30
CA VAL A 78 9.89 -0.43 4.53
C VAL A 78 10.98 -0.98 5.45
N THR A 79 10.84 -0.73 6.74
CA THR A 79 11.75 -1.26 7.76
C THR A 79 11.32 -2.67 8.21
N THR A 80 12.18 -3.34 8.96
CA THR A 80 11.80 -4.61 9.62
C THR A 80 10.61 -4.42 10.55
N SER A 81 10.56 -3.31 11.28
CA SER A 81 9.39 -2.97 12.11
C SER A 81 8.11 -2.83 11.28
N GLY A 82 8.21 -2.23 10.10
CA GLY A 82 7.08 -2.13 9.17
C GLY A 82 6.63 -3.51 8.66
N LEU A 83 7.57 -4.38 8.32
CA LEU A 83 7.28 -5.76 7.92
C LEU A 83 6.61 -6.55 9.05
N ASP A 84 7.12 -6.43 10.26
CA ASP A 84 6.56 -7.11 11.44
C ASP A 84 5.11 -6.65 11.71
N LEU A 85 4.84 -5.35 11.57
CA LEU A 85 3.48 -4.83 11.71
C LEU A 85 2.54 -5.40 10.65
N LEU A 86 2.97 -5.48 9.40
CA LEU A 86 2.17 -6.08 8.32
C LEU A 86 1.90 -7.57 8.58
N ASP A 87 2.88 -8.30 9.07
CA ASP A 87 2.72 -9.71 9.44
C ASP A 87 1.71 -9.88 10.60
N GLU A 88 1.78 -9.01 11.59
CA GLU A 88 0.83 -8.99 12.70
C GLU A 88 -0.59 -8.71 12.24
N MET A 89 -0.76 -7.83 11.25
CA MET A 89 -2.06 -7.49 10.67
C MET A 89 -2.62 -8.55 9.72
N ALA A 90 -1.79 -9.44 9.19
CA ALA A 90 -2.14 -10.31 8.05
C ALA A 90 -3.42 -11.13 8.29
N SER A 91 -3.58 -11.73 9.46
CA SER A 91 -4.76 -12.55 9.78
C SER A 91 -6.04 -11.71 9.87
N ASP A 92 -5.95 -10.53 10.46
CA ASP A 92 -7.08 -9.61 10.59
C ASP A 92 -7.50 -9.03 9.24
N VAL A 93 -6.54 -8.73 8.37
CA VAL A 93 -6.79 -8.26 7.00
C VAL A 93 -7.50 -9.36 6.19
N GLN A 94 -7.03 -10.60 6.28
CA GLN A 94 -7.70 -11.72 5.62
C GLN A 94 -9.12 -11.93 6.12
N ALA A 95 -9.33 -11.85 7.42
CA ALA A 95 -10.66 -11.96 8.03
C ALA A 95 -11.60 -10.85 7.53
N MET A 96 -11.10 -9.62 7.43
CA MET A 96 -11.84 -8.50 6.87
C MET A 96 -12.25 -8.77 5.40
N HIS A 97 -11.32 -9.22 4.57
CA HIS A 97 -11.61 -9.53 3.17
C HIS A 97 -12.65 -10.64 3.03
N ARG A 98 -12.60 -11.67 3.89
CA ARG A 98 -13.61 -12.73 3.91
C ARG A 98 -15.00 -12.18 4.26
N ARG A 99 -15.09 -11.26 5.19
CA ARG A 99 -16.36 -10.60 5.56
C ARG A 99 -16.91 -9.74 4.43
N GLN A 100 -16.04 -9.09 3.67
CA GLN A 100 -16.43 -8.24 2.53
C GLN A 100 -16.82 -9.05 1.30
N LEU A 101 -16.09 -10.11 1.01
CA LEU A 101 -16.16 -10.83 -0.28
C LEU A 101 -16.47 -12.33 -0.14
N GLY A 102 -16.65 -12.83 1.07
CA GLY A 102 -16.81 -14.27 1.33
C GLY A 102 -18.09 -14.89 0.73
N HIS A 103 -19.03 -14.06 0.30
CA HIS A 103 -20.23 -14.49 -0.41
C HIS A 103 -19.97 -14.77 -1.91
N LEU A 104 -18.79 -14.46 -2.41
CA LEU A 104 -18.36 -14.72 -3.77
C LEU A 104 -17.54 -16.02 -3.83
N ASN A 105 -17.81 -16.86 -4.85
CA ASN A 105 -16.99 -18.03 -5.10
C ASN A 105 -15.68 -17.67 -5.84
N ARG A 106 -14.79 -18.66 -6.03
CA ARG A 106 -13.50 -18.43 -6.69
C ARG A 106 -13.65 -17.91 -8.13
N THR A 107 -14.62 -18.41 -8.87
CA THR A 107 -14.87 -17.99 -10.25
C THR A 107 -15.31 -16.53 -10.27
N GLU A 108 -16.25 -16.15 -9.40
CA GLU A 108 -16.73 -14.77 -9.27
C GLU A 108 -15.61 -13.82 -8.86
N LEU A 109 -14.73 -14.22 -7.94
CA LEU A 109 -13.58 -13.42 -7.54
C LEU A 109 -12.59 -13.23 -8.70
N ARG A 110 -12.33 -14.27 -9.50
CA ARG A 110 -11.50 -14.17 -10.69
C ARG A 110 -12.12 -13.25 -11.74
N ASP A 111 -13.42 -13.35 -11.97
CA ASP A 111 -14.14 -12.50 -12.91
C ASP A 111 -14.11 -11.05 -12.47
N LEU A 112 -14.31 -10.77 -11.18
CA LEU A 112 -14.23 -9.44 -10.62
C LEU A 112 -12.82 -8.85 -10.78
N THR A 113 -11.79 -9.64 -10.48
CA THR A 113 -10.40 -9.22 -10.63
C THR A 113 -10.07 -8.88 -12.07
N ALA A 114 -10.52 -9.72 -13.03
CA ALA A 114 -10.33 -9.49 -14.46
C ALA A 114 -11.03 -8.22 -14.93
N LEU A 115 -12.27 -7.98 -14.48
CA LEU A 115 -13.02 -6.77 -14.84
C LEU A 115 -12.38 -5.51 -14.28
N LEU A 116 -11.92 -5.52 -13.03
CA LEU A 116 -11.23 -4.40 -12.41
C LEU A 116 -9.92 -4.09 -13.16
N LYS A 117 -9.19 -5.11 -13.56
CA LYS A 117 -7.98 -4.97 -14.36
C LYS A 117 -8.28 -4.30 -15.70
N ARG A 118 -9.33 -4.75 -16.41
CA ARG A 118 -9.75 -4.15 -17.69
C ARG A 118 -10.17 -2.70 -17.56
N ILE A 119 -10.83 -2.33 -16.45
CA ILE A 119 -11.21 -0.94 -16.19
C ILE A 119 -9.97 -0.07 -15.96
N ARG A 120 -8.97 -0.61 -15.28
CA ARG A 120 -7.76 0.09 -14.87
C ARG A 120 -6.79 0.33 -16.03
N GLU A 121 -6.58 -0.67 -16.89
CA GLU A 121 -5.56 -0.67 -17.95
C GLU A 121 -5.50 0.59 -18.81
N PRO A 122 -6.64 1.16 -19.29
CA PRO A 122 -6.59 2.37 -20.12
C PRO A 122 -6.12 3.63 -19.40
N HIS A 123 -6.10 3.61 -18.07
CA HIS A 123 -5.77 4.74 -17.21
C HIS A 123 -4.37 4.62 -16.59
N GLU A 124 -3.68 3.52 -16.85
CA GLU A 124 -2.33 3.28 -16.36
C GLU A 124 -1.33 3.80 -17.40
N ASP A 125 -0.35 4.57 -16.96
CA ASP A 125 0.79 4.85 -17.79
C ASP A 125 1.80 3.69 -17.71
N ALA A 126 2.75 3.65 -18.67
CA ALA A 126 3.73 2.57 -18.76
C ALA A 126 4.66 2.45 -17.52
N SER A 127 4.63 3.44 -16.62
CA SER A 127 5.41 3.44 -15.39
C SER A 127 4.68 2.82 -14.20
N CYS A 128 3.38 2.55 -14.35
CA CYS A 128 2.58 1.89 -13.31
C CYS A 128 2.77 0.38 -13.41
N VAL A 129 3.72 -0.14 -12.65
CA VAL A 129 3.87 -1.58 -12.49
C VAL A 129 2.95 -2.00 -11.34
N TRP A 130 1.82 -2.56 -11.69
CA TRP A 130 0.97 -3.25 -10.73
C TRP A 130 1.57 -4.63 -10.49
N LEU A 131 1.82 -4.91 -9.24
CA LEU A 131 2.33 -6.21 -8.87
C LEU A 131 1.22 -7.22 -9.05
N ASP A 132 1.41 -8.12 -9.99
CA ASP A 132 0.58 -9.30 -10.12
C ASP A 132 0.89 -10.20 -8.90
N GLU A 133 0.00 -10.16 -7.95
CA GLU A 133 -0.02 -11.15 -6.87
C GLU A 133 -0.72 -12.43 -7.33
#